data_0bb81447e683fac40cb08424f7d40e79
#
_entry.id   0bb81447e683fac40cb08424f7d40e79
#
_cell.length_a   1.000
_cell.length_b   1.000
_cell.length_c   1.000
_cell.angle_alpha   90.00
_cell.angle_beta   90.00
_cell.angle_gamma   90.00
#
_symmetry.space_group_name_H-M   'P 1'
#
loop_
_entity.id
_entity.type
_entity.pdbx_description
1 polymer ?
#
loop_
_entity_poly.entity_id
_entity_poly.type
_entity_poly.pdbx_seq_one_letter_code
_entity_poly.pdbx_strand_id
1 'polypeptide(L)'
;MGGIDSDLEELYRRRQGAFQVTLASVTGSVESARDVVQEAFAQALRDKTGFRGDGSLEAWVWRIALRVAIGSTGSRELSVDEVPEVGFVDAHTDPTLAAAVRELSPQRRMAIFLRHFADLSYAEIGETLGIAEGTVAATLSQAHRQLSVALSRSGTPVNEVMT
;
A
#
# COMPACT_ATOMS: atom_id res chain seq x y z
N MET A 1 -2.47 25.76 -15.46
CA MET A 1 -2.80 24.32 -15.48
C MET A 1 -1.48 23.55 -15.45
N GLY A 2 -1.23 22.87 -14.34
CA GLY A 2 -0.09 21.97 -14.26
C GLY A 2 -0.34 20.73 -15.12
N GLY A 3 0.63 20.32 -15.91
CA GLY A 3 0.59 19.03 -16.56
C GLY A 3 0.93 17.92 -15.57
N ILE A 4 0.89 16.67 -16.03
CA ILE A 4 1.19 15.49 -15.21
C ILE A 4 2.54 15.58 -14.47
N ASP A 5 3.52 16.31 -15.01
CA ASP A 5 4.80 16.55 -14.34
C ASP A 5 4.62 17.33 -13.04
N SER A 6 3.80 18.37 -13.09
CA SER A 6 3.46 19.20 -11.93
C SER A 6 2.67 18.40 -10.88
N ASP A 7 1.76 17.55 -11.33
CA ASP A 7 0.95 16.70 -10.48
C ASP A 7 1.81 15.62 -9.79
N LEU A 8 2.77 15.05 -10.50
CA LEU A 8 3.74 14.09 -9.93
C LEU A 8 4.66 14.76 -8.91
N GLU A 9 5.13 15.98 -9.20
CA GLU A 9 5.96 16.74 -8.26
C GLU A 9 5.20 17.06 -6.97
N GLU A 10 3.95 17.50 -7.10
CA GLU A 10 3.10 17.76 -5.94
C GLU A 10 2.81 16.49 -5.15
N LEU A 11 2.52 15.39 -5.83
CA LEU A 11 2.31 14.09 -5.20
C LEU A 11 3.56 13.64 -4.42
N TYR A 12 4.73 13.75 -5.03
CA TYR A 12 6.00 13.44 -4.38
C TYR A 12 6.17 14.27 -3.10
N ARG A 13 6.02 15.58 -3.21
CA ARG A 13 6.21 16.51 -2.10
C ARG A 13 5.26 16.21 -0.93
N ARG A 14 4.03 15.85 -1.25
CA ARG A 14 2.98 15.61 -0.26
C ARG A 14 3.00 14.21 0.34
N ARG A 15 3.38 13.19 -0.45
CA ARG A 15 3.18 11.79 -0.08
C ARG A 15 4.46 10.97 0.05
N GLN A 16 5.63 11.52 -0.24
CA GLN A 16 6.89 10.76 -0.18
C GLN A 16 7.11 10.07 1.16
N GLY A 17 6.77 10.71 2.27
CA GLY A 17 6.90 10.12 3.59
C GLY A 17 6.05 8.86 3.78
N ALA A 18 4.81 8.88 3.32
CA ALA A 18 3.92 7.72 3.36
C ALA A 18 4.44 6.57 2.49
N PHE A 19 4.93 6.88 1.29
CA PHE A 19 5.58 5.89 0.43
C PHE A 19 6.80 5.27 1.09
N GLN A 20 7.67 6.08 1.68
CA GLN A 20 8.89 5.60 2.35
C GLN A 20 8.59 4.69 3.53
N VAL A 21 7.67 5.07 4.39
CA VAL A 21 7.28 4.26 5.57
C VAL A 21 6.74 2.89 5.13
N THR A 22 5.84 2.89 4.16
CA THR A 22 5.25 1.65 3.65
C THR A 22 6.28 0.77 2.96
N LEU A 23 7.08 1.35 2.07
CA LEU A 23 8.08 0.61 1.31
C LEU A 23 9.24 0.13 2.18
N ALA A 24 9.56 0.80 3.28
CA ALA A 24 10.53 0.33 4.25
C ALA A 24 10.16 -1.04 4.82
N SER A 25 8.86 -1.29 5.00
CA SER A 25 8.38 -2.59 5.46
C SER A 25 8.44 -3.67 4.37
N VAL A 26 8.35 -3.29 3.11
CA VAL A 26 8.50 -4.22 1.97
C VAL A 26 9.97 -4.52 1.68
N THR A 27 10.82 -3.51 1.73
CA THR A 27 12.26 -3.63 1.38
C THR A 27 13.14 -4.03 2.55
N GLY A 28 12.66 -3.88 3.78
CA GLY A 28 13.40 -4.20 5.00
C GLY A 28 14.27 -3.06 5.53
N SER A 29 14.37 -1.92 4.85
CA SER A 29 15.14 -0.77 5.34
C SER A 29 14.60 0.56 4.83
N VAL A 30 14.78 1.62 5.62
CA VAL A 30 14.43 3.00 5.24
C VAL A 30 15.25 3.48 4.05
N GLU A 31 16.53 3.11 3.99
CA GLU A 31 17.42 3.49 2.90
C GLU A 31 16.97 2.87 1.57
N SER A 32 16.70 1.58 1.55
CA SER A 32 16.15 0.89 0.37
C SER A 32 14.82 1.46 -0.07
N ALA A 33 13.94 1.77 0.88
CA ALA A 33 12.65 2.39 0.60
C ALA A 33 12.80 3.76 -0.07
N ARG A 34 13.75 4.57 0.40
CA ARG A 34 14.04 5.87 -0.21
C ARG A 34 14.47 5.73 -1.66
N ASP A 35 15.35 4.78 -1.94
CA ASP A 35 15.81 4.49 -3.31
C ASP A 35 14.66 4.02 -4.20
N VAL A 36 13.79 3.16 -3.69
CA VAL A 36 12.58 2.69 -4.39
C VAL A 36 11.64 3.84 -4.70
N VAL A 37 11.41 4.75 -3.76
CA VAL A 37 10.54 5.92 -3.98
C VAL A 37 11.12 6.81 -5.08
N GLN A 38 12.40 7.10 -5.05
CA GLN A 38 13.06 7.89 -6.08
C GLN A 38 12.97 7.24 -7.46
N GLU A 39 13.24 5.95 -7.54
CA GLU A 39 13.15 5.21 -8.80
C GLU A 39 11.71 5.14 -9.32
N ALA A 40 10.74 4.92 -8.45
CA ALA A 40 9.33 4.86 -8.84
C ALA A 40 8.84 6.19 -9.44
N PHE A 41 9.16 7.31 -8.82
CA PHE A 41 8.79 8.61 -9.35
C PHE A 41 9.58 8.97 -10.61
N ALA A 42 10.84 8.56 -10.72
CA ALA A 42 11.62 8.70 -11.94
C ALA A 42 11.00 7.90 -13.10
N GLN A 43 10.58 6.65 -12.85
CA GLN A 43 9.85 5.86 -13.86
C GLN A 43 8.51 6.50 -14.22
N ALA A 44 7.76 6.99 -13.24
CA ALA A 44 6.50 7.68 -13.48
C ALA A 44 6.68 8.88 -14.41
N LEU A 45 7.74 9.65 -14.24
CA LEU A 45 8.07 10.78 -15.12
C LEU A 45 8.45 10.32 -16.53
N ARG A 46 9.20 9.24 -16.67
CA ARG A 46 9.56 8.67 -17.97
C ARG A 46 8.33 8.11 -18.70
N ASP A 47 7.47 7.42 -17.97
CA ASP A 47 6.34 6.67 -18.51
C ASP A 47 5.00 7.42 -18.38
N LYS A 48 5.04 8.72 -18.18
CA LYS A 48 3.85 9.55 -17.94
C LYS A 48 2.76 9.44 -19.00
N THR A 49 3.13 9.13 -20.23
CA THR A 49 2.17 8.88 -21.32
C THR A 49 1.39 7.57 -21.11
N GLY A 50 1.88 6.67 -20.27
CA GLY A 50 1.19 5.44 -19.88
C GLY A 50 0.07 5.67 -18.87
N PHE A 51 0.04 6.81 -18.21
CA PHE A 51 -1.06 7.16 -17.31
C PHE A 51 -2.28 7.62 -18.12
N ARG A 52 -3.35 6.81 -18.08
CA ARG A 52 -4.56 7.02 -18.88
C ARG A 52 -5.65 7.81 -18.18
N GLY A 53 -5.48 8.14 -16.91
CA GLY A 53 -6.52 8.78 -16.10
C GLY A 53 -7.64 7.85 -15.62
N ASP A 54 -7.49 6.54 -15.77
CA ASP A 54 -8.46 5.51 -15.34
C ASP A 54 -8.37 5.19 -13.85
N GLY A 55 -7.99 6.13 -13.05
CA GLY A 55 -7.79 6.00 -11.62
C GLY A 55 -6.97 7.17 -11.11
N SER A 56 -6.62 7.17 -9.83
CA SER A 56 -5.80 8.24 -9.28
C SER A 56 -4.33 8.11 -9.73
N LEU A 57 -3.70 9.26 -9.90
CA LEU A 57 -2.26 9.32 -10.17
C LEU A 57 -1.46 8.63 -9.07
N GLU A 58 -1.87 8.81 -7.81
CA GLU A 58 -1.24 8.17 -6.66
C GLU A 58 -1.30 6.64 -6.76
N ALA A 59 -2.46 6.07 -7.11
CA ALA A 59 -2.62 4.63 -7.30
C ALA A 59 -1.70 4.10 -8.40
N TRP A 60 -1.57 4.82 -9.50
CA TRP A 60 -0.67 4.46 -10.60
C TRP A 60 0.80 4.46 -10.17
N VAL A 61 1.22 5.47 -9.40
CA VAL A 61 2.59 5.54 -8.85
C VAL A 61 2.82 4.42 -7.82
N TRP A 62 1.82 4.08 -6.98
CA TRP A 62 1.93 2.95 -6.06
C TRP A 62 2.20 1.62 -6.77
N ARG A 63 1.54 1.38 -7.92
CA ARG A 63 1.80 0.17 -8.72
C ARG A 63 3.24 0.13 -9.22
N ILE A 64 3.77 1.26 -9.67
CA ILE A 64 5.17 1.37 -10.08
C ILE A 64 6.10 1.11 -8.90
N ALA A 65 5.86 1.76 -7.76
CA ALA A 65 6.69 1.65 -6.57
C ALA A 65 6.75 0.20 -6.04
N LEU A 66 5.63 -0.49 -6.01
CA LEU A 66 5.59 -1.87 -5.57
C LEU A 66 6.33 -2.82 -6.53
N ARG A 67 6.21 -2.61 -7.84
CA ARG A 67 7.00 -3.37 -8.82
C ARG A 67 8.51 -3.14 -8.66
N VAL A 68 8.91 -1.90 -8.43
CA VAL A 68 10.33 -1.55 -8.18
C VAL A 68 10.80 -2.22 -6.89
N ALA A 69 10.02 -2.15 -5.82
CA ALA A 69 10.35 -2.76 -4.54
C ALA A 69 10.53 -4.29 -4.66
N ILE A 70 9.61 -4.95 -5.35
CA ILE A 70 9.66 -6.40 -5.59
C ILE A 70 10.87 -6.76 -6.46
N GLY A 71 11.13 -5.99 -7.52
CA GLY A 71 12.29 -6.19 -8.39
C GLY A 71 13.62 -6.00 -7.66
N SER A 72 13.70 -5.06 -6.72
CA SER A 72 14.92 -4.79 -5.95
C SER A 72 15.24 -5.88 -4.92
N THR A 73 14.25 -6.63 -4.48
CA THR A 73 14.41 -7.76 -3.55
C THR A 73 14.76 -9.08 -4.24
N GLY A 74 15.01 -9.03 -5.57
CA GLY A 74 15.54 -10.17 -6.34
C GLY A 74 14.50 -11.24 -6.66
N SER A 75 13.61 -10.96 -7.61
CA SER A 75 12.72 -11.96 -8.27
C SER A 75 11.94 -12.90 -7.33
N ARG A 76 11.83 -12.57 -6.07
CA ARG A 76 10.91 -13.26 -5.19
C ARG A 76 9.52 -12.71 -5.45
N GLU A 77 8.63 -13.56 -5.98
CA GLU A 77 7.21 -13.39 -5.69
C GLU A 77 7.13 -13.00 -4.22
N LEU A 78 6.36 -11.98 -3.87
CA LEU A 78 6.06 -11.69 -2.47
C LEU A 78 5.57 -12.98 -1.84
N SER A 79 6.52 -13.76 -1.37
CA SER A 79 6.25 -14.94 -0.57
C SER A 79 5.48 -14.43 0.61
N VAL A 80 4.28 -14.88 0.77
CA VAL A 80 3.31 -14.47 1.79
C VAL A 80 3.94 -14.44 3.19
N ASP A 81 5.05 -15.15 3.38
CA ASP A 81 5.76 -15.29 4.65
C ASP A 81 6.87 -14.25 4.89
N GLU A 82 7.18 -13.39 3.91
CA GLU A 82 8.33 -12.47 3.99
C GLU A 82 7.97 -10.98 3.89
N VAL A 83 6.70 -10.62 4.00
CA VAL A 83 6.34 -9.22 4.15
C VAL A 83 6.77 -8.79 5.55
N PRO A 84 7.81 -7.93 5.66
CA PRO A 84 8.26 -7.47 6.97
C PRO A 84 7.12 -6.85 7.76
N GLU A 85 7.23 -6.80 9.06
CA GLU A 85 6.25 -6.13 9.93
C GLU A 85 6.01 -4.71 9.42
N VAL A 86 4.87 -4.52 8.81
CA VAL A 86 4.54 -3.25 8.17
C VAL A 86 4.12 -2.28 9.25
N GLY A 87 4.91 -1.25 9.45
CA GLY A 87 4.49 -0.08 10.18
C GLY A 87 3.49 0.75 9.36
N PHE A 88 2.31 0.21 9.06
CA PHE A 88 1.19 1.03 8.55
C PHE A 88 0.65 1.97 9.62
N VAL A 89 1.32 2.01 10.73
CA VAL A 89 0.91 2.74 11.90
C VAL A 89 1.58 4.09 11.80
N ASP A 90 0.84 5.03 11.27
CA ASP A 90 1.14 6.43 11.50
C ASP A 90 1.19 6.66 13.03
N ALA A 91 2.03 7.58 13.48
CA ALA A 91 2.14 7.92 14.90
C ALA A 91 0.80 8.35 15.56
N HIS A 92 -0.23 8.53 14.77
CA HIS A 92 -1.59 8.88 15.18
C HIS A 92 -2.58 7.72 15.16
N THR A 93 -2.15 6.50 14.79
CA THR A 93 -3.04 5.34 14.75
C THR A 93 -3.28 4.79 16.16
N ASP A 94 -4.53 4.49 16.47
CA ASP A 94 -4.89 3.81 17.72
C ASP A 94 -4.03 2.54 17.90
N PRO A 95 -3.35 2.39 19.06
CA PRO A 95 -2.53 1.19 19.33
C PRO A 95 -3.29 -0.12 19.19
N THR A 96 -4.60 -0.12 19.47
CA THR A 96 -5.46 -1.29 19.34
C THR A 96 -5.63 -1.69 17.88
N LEU A 97 -5.86 -0.73 17.00
CA LEU A 97 -5.93 -0.98 15.56
C LEU A 97 -4.58 -1.44 15.02
N ALA A 98 -3.51 -0.82 15.47
CA ALA A 98 -2.15 -1.21 15.08
C ALA A 98 -1.86 -2.67 15.42
N ALA A 99 -2.21 -3.10 16.62
CA ALA A 99 -2.05 -4.48 17.06
C ALA A 99 -2.91 -5.44 16.22
N ALA A 100 -4.18 -5.07 15.96
CA ALA A 100 -5.08 -5.87 15.14
C ALA A 100 -4.57 -6.03 13.69
N VAL A 101 -4.02 -4.97 13.11
CA VAL A 101 -3.42 -5.01 11.77
C VAL A 101 -2.19 -5.91 11.73
N ARG A 102 -1.37 -5.91 12.76
CA ARG A 102 -0.19 -6.80 12.86
C ARG A 102 -0.55 -8.28 12.90
N GLU A 103 -1.72 -8.62 13.42
CA GLU A 103 -2.22 -10.00 13.46
C GLU A 103 -2.73 -10.50 12.10
N LEU A 104 -2.99 -9.59 11.15
CA LEU A 104 -3.38 -9.99 9.81
C LEU A 104 -2.22 -10.72 9.10
N SER A 105 -2.57 -11.68 8.23
CA SER A 105 -1.59 -12.24 7.31
C SER A 105 -1.01 -11.13 6.42
N PRO A 106 0.24 -11.27 5.93
CA PRO A 106 0.86 -10.26 5.06
C PRO A 106 0.00 -9.89 3.86
N GLN A 107 -0.62 -10.84 3.20
CA GLN A 107 -1.49 -10.59 2.05
C GLN A 107 -2.72 -9.76 2.42
N ARG A 108 -3.39 -10.11 3.54
CA ARG A 108 -4.55 -9.34 4.04
C ARG A 108 -4.15 -7.93 4.44
N ARG A 109 -3.02 -7.79 5.09
CA ARG A 109 -2.48 -6.49 5.51
C ARG A 109 -2.19 -5.61 4.31
N MET A 110 -1.53 -6.16 3.28
CA MET A 110 -1.25 -5.42 2.05
C MET A 110 -2.54 -5.03 1.31
N ALA A 111 -3.51 -5.92 1.23
CA ALA A 111 -4.80 -5.62 0.61
C ALA A 111 -5.53 -4.49 1.33
N ILE A 112 -5.58 -4.50 2.65
CA ILE A 112 -6.14 -3.41 3.47
C ILE A 112 -5.42 -2.10 3.20
N PHE A 113 -4.10 -2.10 3.18
CA PHE A 113 -3.30 -0.91 2.89
C PHE A 113 -3.62 -0.34 1.51
N LEU A 114 -3.56 -1.18 0.47
CA LEU A 114 -3.79 -0.75 -0.91
C LEU A 114 -5.21 -0.21 -1.09
N ARG A 115 -6.18 -0.78 -0.41
CA ARG A 115 -7.57 -0.34 -0.49
C ARG A 115 -7.83 0.98 0.24
N HIS A 116 -7.35 1.12 1.46
CA HIS A 116 -7.74 2.23 2.35
C HIS A 116 -6.74 3.40 2.35
N PHE A 117 -5.48 3.15 2.13
CA PHE A 117 -4.44 4.19 2.13
C PHE A 117 -4.03 4.62 0.73
N ALA A 118 -3.87 3.67 -0.17
CA ALA A 118 -3.50 3.95 -1.55
C ALA A 118 -4.73 4.16 -2.47
N ASP A 119 -5.93 3.90 -1.96
CA ASP A 119 -7.21 4.10 -2.65
C ASP A 119 -7.30 3.37 -4.00
N LEU A 120 -6.73 2.16 -4.05
CA LEU A 120 -6.79 1.32 -5.24
C LEU A 120 -8.14 0.59 -5.35
N SER A 121 -8.62 0.42 -6.59
CA SER A 121 -9.75 -0.45 -6.88
C SER A 121 -9.37 -1.93 -6.68
N TYR A 122 -10.36 -2.80 -6.60
CA TYR A 122 -10.12 -4.25 -6.49
C TYR A 122 -9.33 -4.79 -7.69
N ALA A 123 -9.61 -4.29 -8.89
CA ALA A 123 -8.87 -4.66 -10.09
C ALA A 123 -7.40 -4.23 -10.00
N GLU A 124 -7.13 -3.00 -9.56
CA GLU A 124 -5.78 -2.47 -9.37
C GLU A 124 -5.01 -3.24 -8.29
N ILE A 125 -5.68 -3.60 -7.20
CA ILE A 125 -5.08 -4.44 -6.14
C ILE A 125 -4.73 -5.81 -6.71
N GLY A 126 -5.63 -6.41 -7.48
CA GLY A 126 -5.40 -7.70 -8.12
C GLY A 126 -4.19 -7.68 -9.05
N GLU A 127 -4.07 -6.66 -9.88
CA GLU A 127 -2.90 -6.46 -10.76
C GLU A 127 -1.61 -6.28 -9.95
N THR A 128 -1.67 -5.50 -8.87
CA THR A 128 -0.53 -5.20 -8.02
C THR A 128 -0.02 -6.44 -7.28
N LEU A 129 -0.92 -7.25 -6.74
CA LEU A 129 -0.60 -8.44 -5.96
C LEU A 129 -0.48 -9.71 -6.81
N GLY A 130 -0.81 -9.65 -8.10
CA GLY A 130 -0.80 -10.81 -8.98
C GLY A 130 -1.88 -11.84 -8.66
N ILE A 131 -3.04 -11.41 -8.18
CA ILE A 131 -4.19 -12.27 -7.82
C ILE A 131 -5.46 -11.82 -8.55
N ALA A 132 -6.43 -12.71 -8.67
CA ALA A 132 -7.70 -12.39 -9.29
C ALA A 132 -8.50 -11.37 -8.46
N GLU A 133 -9.29 -10.54 -9.12
CA GLU A 133 -10.15 -9.54 -8.47
C GLU A 133 -11.11 -10.18 -7.44
N GLY A 134 -11.68 -11.35 -7.76
CA GLY A 134 -12.51 -12.10 -6.81
C GLY A 134 -11.73 -12.54 -5.57
N THR A 135 -10.46 -12.87 -5.72
CA THR A 135 -9.57 -13.19 -4.59
C THR A 135 -9.30 -11.96 -3.73
N VAL A 136 -9.14 -10.78 -4.35
CA VAL A 136 -9.03 -9.51 -3.62
C VAL A 136 -10.27 -9.26 -2.76
N ALA A 137 -11.45 -9.42 -3.33
CA ALA A 137 -12.71 -9.25 -2.60
C ALA A 137 -12.80 -10.19 -1.39
N ALA A 138 -12.47 -11.47 -1.57
CA ALA A 138 -12.44 -12.45 -0.49
C ALA A 138 -11.40 -12.10 0.58
N THR A 139 -10.21 -11.71 0.17
CA THR A 139 -9.11 -11.31 1.05
C THR A 139 -9.50 -10.11 1.92
N LEU A 140 -10.06 -9.06 1.30
CA LEU A 140 -10.53 -7.87 2.02
C LEU A 140 -11.67 -8.21 2.97
N SER A 141 -12.63 -9.03 2.56
CA SER A 141 -13.75 -9.46 3.40
C SER A 141 -13.27 -10.20 4.65
N GLN A 142 -12.31 -11.11 4.48
CA GLN A 142 -11.71 -11.84 5.60
C GLN A 142 -10.90 -10.93 6.52
N ALA A 143 -10.14 -10.00 5.95
CA ALA A 143 -9.36 -9.03 6.70
C ALA A 143 -10.27 -8.12 7.54
N HIS A 144 -11.33 -7.57 6.96
CA HIS A 144 -12.29 -6.73 7.67
C HIS A 144 -12.98 -7.49 8.80
N ARG A 145 -13.35 -8.75 8.57
CA ARG A 145 -13.95 -9.61 9.61
C ARG A 145 -13.00 -9.85 10.76
N GLN A 146 -11.74 -10.15 10.45
CA GLN A 146 -10.70 -10.37 11.46
C GLN A 146 -10.44 -9.11 12.29
N LEU A 147 -10.35 -7.95 11.65
CA LEU A 147 -10.20 -6.65 12.33
C LEU A 147 -11.41 -6.35 13.22
N SER A 148 -12.62 -6.57 12.70
CA SER A 148 -13.87 -6.35 13.44
C SER A 148 -13.91 -7.18 14.74
N VAL A 149 -13.54 -8.45 14.67
CA VAL A 149 -13.48 -9.33 15.84
C VAL A 149 -12.42 -8.84 16.84
N ALA A 150 -11.23 -8.50 16.37
CA ALA A 150 -10.14 -8.04 17.23
C ALA A 150 -10.50 -6.73 17.96
N LEU A 151 -11.09 -5.78 17.25
CA LEU A 151 -11.51 -4.49 17.82
C LEU A 151 -12.69 -4.64 18.79
N SER A 152 -13.62 -5.54 18.52
CA SER A 152 -14.74 -5.82 19.44
C SER A 152 -14.26 -6.39 20.77
N ARG A 153 -13.23 -7.22 20.76
CA ARG A 153 -12.61 -7.75 21.97
C ARG A 153 -11.94 -6.69 22.82
N SER A 154 -11.47 -5.61 22.18
CA SER A 154 -10.79 -4.49 22.85
C SER A 154 -11.74 -3.39 23.29
N GLY A 155 -13.05 -3.52 23.02
CA GLY A 155 -14.06 -2.52 23.38
C GLY A 155 -14.03 -1.26 22.52
N THR A 156 -13.32 -1.27 21.39
CA THR A 156 -13.23 -0.14 20.46
C THR A 156 -14.34 -0.24 19.40
N PRO A 157 -15.18 0.78 19.22
CA PRO A 157 -16.22 0.74 18.19
C PRO A 157 -15.60 0.74 16.80
N VAL A 158 -15.97 -0.25 15.99
CA VAL A 158 -15.44 -0.49 14.64
C VAL A 158 -15.67 0.71 13.69
N ASN A 159 -16.74 1.46 13.92
CA ASN A 159 -17.13 2.58 13.07
C ASN A 159 -16.22 3.82 13.16
N GLU A 160 -15.48 4.00 14.25
CA GLU A 160 -14.58 5.14 14.41
C GLU A 160 -13.21 4.92 13.77
N VAL A 161 -12.87 3.68 13.48
CA VAL A 161 -11.52 3.29 13.07
C VAL A 161 -11.40 3.18 11.55
N MET A 162 -12.52 2.98 10.83
CA MET A 162 -12.52 2.75 9.38
C MET A 162 -13.00 3.96 8.56
N THR A 163 -13.21 5.09 9.19
CA THR A 163 -13.43 6.39 8.55
C THR A 163 -12.17 7.23 8.61
#